data_65eaff12511f2279ec9a9993f42193b7
#
_entry.id   65eaff12511f2279ec9a9993f42193b7
#
_cell.length_a   1.000
_cell.length_b   1.000
_cell.length_c   1.000
_cell.angle_alpha   90.00
_cell.angle_beta   90.00
_cell.angle_gamma   90.00
#
_symmetry.space_group_name_H-M   'P 1'
#
loop_
_entity.id
_entity.type
_entity.pdbx_description
1 polymer ?
#
loop_
_entity_poly.entity_id
_entity_poly.type
_entity_poly.pdbx_seq_one_letter_code
_entity_poly.pdbx_strand_id
1 'polypeptide(L)'
;MQSAADHHNAQIVLMDLGPNLGAINRAALIACDYVAVPLSPDLFSLQGLRNLGPRLRIWRGDWKKRLQVNPAADLKLPLGAMQPIGYVIQQHSVRFDRPVQAYDRWIVQIPSTYRRAVLGVT
;
A
#
# COMPACT_ATOMS: atom_id res chain seq x y z
N MET A 1 -15.83 9.03 2.55
CA MET A 1 -15.56 7.61 2.84
C MET A 1 -16.32 7.09 4.03
N GLN A 2 -16.11 7.58 5.25
CA GLN A 2 -16.88 7.17 6.43
C GLN A 2 -18.39 7.33 6.23
N SER A 3 -18.84 8.46 5.69
CA SER A 3 -20.26 8.71 5.40
C SER A 3 -20.89 7.67 4.46
N ALA A 4 -20.16 7.22 3.44
CA ALA A 4 -20.66 6.17 2.54
C ALA A 4 -20.70 4.81 3.23
N ALA A 5 -19.70 4.47 4.04
CA ALA A 5 -19.69 3.24 4.83
C ALA A 5 -20.87 3.20 5.81
N ASP A 6 -21.11 4.30 6.50
CA ASP A 6 -22.23 4.42 7.45
C ASP A 6 -23.59 4.28 6.73
N HIS A 7 -23.74 4.92 5.56
CA HIS A 7 -24.95 4.83 4.76
C HIS A 7 -25.27 3.40 4.30
N HIS A 8 -24.23 2.62 3.98
CA HIS A 8 -24.36 1.23 3.54
C HIS A 8 -24.19 0.21 4.66
N ASN A 9 -24.04 0.65 5.90
CA ASN A 9 -23.77 -0.21 7.06
C ASN A 9 -22.57 -1.15 6.82
N ALA A 10 -21.55 -0.64 6.13
CA ALA A 10 -20.37 -1.40 5.75
C ALA A 10 -19.36 -1.46 6.89
N GLN A 11 -18.92 -2.66 7.23
CA GLN A 11 -17.86 -2.88 8.25
C GLN A 11 -16.46 -2.73 7.68
N ILE A 12 -16.30 -2.98 6.37
CA ILE A 12 -15.02 -2.92 5.66
C ILE A 12 -15.22 -2.11 4.38
N VAL A 13 -14.29 -1.19 4.11
CA VAL A 13 -14.22 -0.45 2.84
C VAL A 13 -12.92 -0.83 2.15
N LEU A 14 -13.02 -1.36 0.94
CA LEU A 14 -11.88 -1.65 0.08
C LEU A 14 -11.73 -0.55 -0.96
N MET A 15 -10.52 -0.01 -1.10
CA MET A 15 -10.18 0.96 -2.15
C MET A 15 -9.14 0.35 -3.07
N ASP A 16 -9.49 0.20 -4.35
CA ASP A 16 -8.54 -0.16 -5.40
C ASP A 16 -7.89 1.11 -5.94
N LEU A 17 -6.58 1.22 -5.79
CA LEU A 17 -5.79 2.37 -6.18
C LEU A 17 -4.91 2.03 -7.37
N GLY A 18 -4.87 2.92 -8.36
CA GLY A 18 -3.95 2.79 -9.48
C GLY A 18 -2.48 2.85 -9.04
N PRO A 19 -1.55 2.45 -9.92
CA PRO A 19 -0.13 2.27 -9.57
C PRO A 19 0.64 3.58 -9.41
N ASN A 20 0.02 4.73 -9.66
CA ASN A 20 0.69 6.02 -9.52
C ASN A 20 0.67 6.52 -8.06
N LEU A 21 1.67 7.31 -7.69
CA LEU A 21 1.80 7.92 -6.38
C LEU A 21 1.37 9.40 -6.37
N GLY A 22 0.39 9.74 -7.22
CA GLY A 22 -0.17 11.09 -7.32
C GLY A 22 -1.00 11.52 -6.12
N ALA A 23 -1.43 12.77 -6.14
CA ALA A 23 -2.11 13.41 -5.01
C ALA A 23 -3.41 12.69 -4.57
N ILE A 24 -4.18 12.18 -5.52
CA ILE A 24 -5.44 11.47 -5.23
C ILE A 24 -5.15 10.15 -4.52
N ASN A 25 -4.24 9.34 -5.04
CA ASN A 25 -3.86 8.07 -4.42
C ASN A 25 -3.20 8.28 -3.04
N ARG A 26 -2.40 9.32 -2.91
CA ARG A 26 -1.84 9.72 -1.61
C ARG A 26 -2.94 10.06 -0.60
N ALA A 27 -3.93 10.86 -0.98
CA ALA A 27 -5.04 11.21 -0.11
C ALA A 27 -5.88 9.98 0.29
N ALA A 28 -6.13 9.08 -0.66
CA ALA A 28 -6.82 7.83 -0.42
C ALA A 28 -6.03 6.92 0.54
N LEU A 29 -4.72 6.78 0.36
CA LEU A 29 -3.85 6.00 1.27
C LEU A 29 -3.85 6.58 2.68
N ILE A 30 -3.74 7.91 2.84
CA ILE A 30 -3.81 8.57 4.15
C ILE A 30 -5.14 8.28 4.86
N ALA A 31 -6.22 8.14 4.11
CA ALA A 31 -7.53 7.81 4.64
C ALA A 31 -7.70 6.32 5.00
N CYS A 32 -6.76 5.45 4.63
CA CYS A 32 -6.81 4.03 4.94
C CYS A 32 -6.15 3.69 6.27
N ASP A 33 -6.73 2.72 6.98
CA ASP A 33 -6.11 2.12 8.16
C ASP A 33 -5.00 1.14 7.77
N TYR A 34 -5.23 0.35 6.71
CA TYR A 34 -4.35 -0.73 6.27
C TYR A 34 -4.05 -0.64 4.78
N VAL A 35 -2.90 -1.19 4.40
CA VAL A 35 -2.45 -1.26 3.01
C VAL A 35 -2.00 -2.68 2.69
N ALA A 36 -2.65 -3.32 1.70
CA ALA A 36 -2.19 -4.55 1.09
C ALA A 36 -1.63 -4.25 -0.30
N VAL A 37 -0.52 -4.86 -0.68
CA VAL A 37 0.17 -4.56 -1.94
C VAL A 37 0.02 -5.71 -2.92
N PRO A 38 -0.71 -5.55 -4.03
CA PRO A 38 -0.72 -6.53 -5.10
C PRO A 38 0.57 -6.46 -5.90
N LEU A 39 1.18 -7.61 -6.18
CA LEU A 39 2.46 -7.72 -6.86
C LEU A 39 2.39 -8.78 -7.96
N SER A 40 3.06 -8.52 -9.06
CA SER A 40 3.42 -9.53 -10.05
C SER A 40 4.84 -10.02 -9.80
N PRO A 41 5.19 -11.27 -10.19
CA PRO A 41 6.55 -11.78 -10.03
C PRO A 41 7.47 -11.22 -11.12
N ASP A 42 7.77 -9.93 -11.03
CA ASP A 42 8.59 -9.20 -11.99
C ASP A 42 9.44 -8.10 -11.34
N LEU A 43 10.36 -7.56 -12.13
CA LEU A 43 11.24 -6.48 -11.69
C LEU A 43 10.48 -5.20 -11.33
N PHE A 44 9.41 -4.88 -12.06
CA PHE A 44 8.65 -3.65 -11.86
C PHE A 44 7.95 -3.64 -10.51
N SER A 45 7.38 -4.79 -10.11
CA SER A 45 6.77 -4.96 -8.79
C SER A 45 7.78 -4.81 -7.65
N LEU A 46 8.99 -5.37 -7.80
CA LEU A 46 10.07 -5.18 -6.82
C LEU A 46 10.49 -3.71 -6.72
N GLN A 47 10.62 -3.04 -7.86
CA GLN A 47 10.94 -1.61 -7.88
C GLN A 47 9.81 -0.77 -7.28
N GLY A 48 8.56 -1.15 -7.55
CA GLY A 48 7.37 -0.55 -6.93
C GLY A 48 7.42 -0.61 -5.41
N LEU A 49 7.77 -1.76 -4.83
CA LEU A 49 7.94 -1.92 -3.37
C LEU A 49 9.02 -1.00 -2.82
N ARG A 50 10.17 -0.92 -3.49
CA ARG A 50 11.28 -0.06 -3.09
C ARG A 50 10.90 1.43 -3.10
N ASN A 51 10.02 1.83 -3.98
CA ASN A 51 9.52 3.21 -4.08
C ASN A 51 8.39 3.48 -3.07
N LEU A 52 7.46 2.54 -2.91
CA LEU A 52 6.28 2.71 -2.06
C LEU A 52 6.64 2.83 -0.57
N GLY A 53 7.49 1.96 -0.07
CA GLY A 53 7.80 1.88 1.35
C GLY A 53 8.30 3.21 1.94
N PRO A 54 9.35 3.84 1.39
CA PRO A 54 9.79 5.16 1.84
C PRO A 54 8.70 6.24 1.74
N ARG A 55 7.88 6.20 0.70
CA ARG A 55 6.77 7.15 0.52
C ARG A 55 5.72 7.03 1.61
N LEU A 56 5.31 5.81 1.96
CA LEU A 56 4.36 5.59 3.06
C LEU A 56 4.89 6.18 4.38
N ARG A 57 6.19 6.00 4.67
CA ARG A 57 6.80 6.56 5.89
C ARG A 57 6.81 8.08 5.89
N ILE A 58 7.20 8.70 4.78
CA ILE A 58 7.21 10.16 4.62
C ILE A 58 5.79 10.71 4.80
N TRP A 59 4.82 10.17 4.09
CA TRP A 59 3.44 10.66 4.14
C TRP A 59 2.81 10.49 5.53
N ARG A 60 3.12 9.40 6.21
CA ARG A 60 2.68 9.18 7.60
C ARG A 60 3.26 10.24 8.54
N GLY A 61 4.54 10.53 8.41
CA GLY A 61 5.21 11.56 9.20
C GLY A 61 4.67 12.97 8.91
N ASP A 62 4.51 13.32 7.64
CA ASP A 62 3.95 14.62 7.23
C ASP A 62 2.50 14.78 7.71
N TRP A 63 1.70 13.73 7.59
CA TRP A 63 0.31 13.77 8.05
C TRP A 63 0.21 13.95 9.54
N LYS A 64 1.04 13.25 10.31
CA LYS A 64 1.11 13.39 11.77
C LYS A 64 1.40 14.84 12.18
N LYS A 65 2.35 15.51 11.51
CA LYS A 65 2.64 16.93 11.73
C LYS A 65 1.44 17.81 11.42
N ARG A 66 0.74 17.56 10.31
CA ARG A 66 -0.46 18.31 9.93
C ARG A 66 -1.61 18.16 10.92
N LEU A 67 -1.80 16.98 11.48
CA LEU A 67 -2.82 16.74 12.52
C LEU A 67 -2.55 17.57 13.77
N GLN A 68 -1.28 17.77 14.15
CA GLN A 68 -0.90 18.56 15.33
C GLN A 68 -1.24 20.06 15.21
N VAL A 69 -1.23 20.58 13.98
CA VAL A 69 -1.49 22.00 13.69
C VAL A 69 -2.83 22.25 13.01
N ASN A 70 -3.75 21.28 13.07
CA ASN A 70 -5.04 21.39 12.42
C ASN A 70 -5.85 22.56 12.98
N PRO A 71 -6.14 23.61 12.19
CA PRO A 71 -6.90 24.76 12.64
C PRO A 71 -8.41 24.49 12.77
N ALA A 72 -8.89 23.41 12.18
CA ALA A 72 -10.29 23.00 12.18
C ALA A 72 -10.50 21.85 13.17
N ALA A 73 -10.53 22.15 14.48
CA ALA A 73 -10.65 21.16 15.54
C ALA A 73 -11.93 20.31 15.50
N ASP A 74 -12.97 20.82 14.84
CA ASP A 74 -14.25 20.17 14.62
C ASP A 74 -14.24 19.17 13.46
N LEU A 75 -13.19 19.18 12.63
CA LEU A 75 -13.07 18.32 11.46
C LEU A 75 -12.48 16.96 11.85
N LYS A 76 -13.28 15.90 11.69
CA LYS A 76 -12.84 14.54 11.93
C LYS A 76 -11.93 14.07 10.78
N LEU A 77 -10.62 14.10 11.03
CA LEU A 77 -9.60 13.68 10.07
C LEU A 77 -9.16 12.23 10.30
N PRO A 78 -8.73 11.52 9.25
CA PRO A 78 -8.18 10.18 9.40
C PRO A 78 -6.86 10.20 10.17
N LEU A 79 -6.52 9.10 10.85
CA LEU A 79 -5.26 8.97 11.60
C LEU A 79 -4.03 8.88 10.69
N GLY A 80 -4.21 8.46 9.43
CA GLY A 80 -3.10 8.27 8.49
C GLY A 80 -2.20 7.09 8.87
N ALA A 81 -2.78 6.04 9.47
CA ALA A 81 -2.03 4.87 9.93
C ALA A 81 -1.34 4.13 8.79
N MET A 82 -2.05 3.87 7.69
CA MET A 82 -1.53 3.19 6.49
C MET A 82 -0.67 1.97 6.84
N GLN A 83 -1.14 1.12 7.76
CA GLN A 83 -0.36 -0.03 8.22
C GLN A 83 -0.22 -1.07 7.11
N PRO A 84 1.00 -1.43 6.70
CA PRO A 84 1.20 -2.51 5.74
C PRO A 84 0.84 -3.84 6.39
N ILE A 85 -0.16 -4.53 5.84
CA ILE A 85 -0.61 -5.85 6.34
C ILE A 85 -0.09 -7.02 5.53
N GLY A 86 0.52 -6.76 4.39
CA GLY A 86 1.06 -7.82 3.54
C GLY A 86 1.02 -7.48 2.06
N TYR A 87 1.27 -8.50 1.27
CA TYR A 87 1.19 -8.44 -0.19
C TYR A 87 0.48 -9.67 -0.74
N VAL A 88 -0.05 -9.55 -1.96
CA VAL A 88 -0.68 -10.64 -2.69
C VAL A 88 0.03 -10.77 -4.03
N ILE A 89 0.53 -11.97 -4.35
CA ILE A 89 1.14 -12.25 -5.65
C ILE A 89 0.04 -12.57 -6.64
N GLN A 90 -0.11 -11.72 -7.64
CA GLN A 90 -1.05 -11.87 -8.74
C GLN A 90 -0.38 -12.51 -9.96
N GLN A 91 -1.22 -12.99 -10.91
CA GLN A 91 -0.76 -13.55 -12.19
C GLN A 91 0.23 -14.70 -12.04
N HIS A 92 0.06 -15.51 -11.02
CA HIS A 92 0.74 -16.78 -10.91
C HIS A 92 0.09 -17.75 -11.94
N SER A 93 0.23 -17.42 -13.23
CA SER A 93 -0.18 -18.32 -14.28
C SER A 93 0.87 -19.42 -14.39
N VAL A 94 0.51 -20.61 -13.94
CA VAL A 94 1.18 -21.85 -14.33
C VAL A 94 0.89 -22.06 -15.81
N ARG A 95 1.55 -21.32 -16.68
CA ARG A 95 1.63 -21.65 -18.10
C ARG A 95 2.66 -22.75 -18.24
N PHE A 96 2.19 -23.93 -18.59
CA PHE A 96 2.99 -25.14 -18.83
C PHE A 96 4.16 -24.96 -19.83
N ASP A 97 4.25 -23.83 -20.53
CA ASP A 97 5.18 -23.59 -21.64
C ASP A 97 6.26 -22.55 -21.38
N ARG A 98 6.39 -21.99 -20.18
CA ARG A 98 7.50 -21.08 -19.86
C ARG A 98 8.38 -21.62 -18.75
N PRO A 99 9.72 -21.47 -18.85
CA PRO A 99 10.62 -21.94 -17.79
C PRO A 99 10.20 -21.34 -16.45
N VAL A 100 9.85 -22.18 -15.50
CA VAL A 100 9.50 -21.85 -14.10
C VAL A 100 10.57 -20.96 -13.47
N GLN A 101 11.82 -21.09 -13.87
CA GLN A 101 13.00 -20.35 -13.40
C GLN A 101 12.89 -18.82 -13.53
N ALA A 102 12.18 -18.29 -14.54
CA ALA A 102 12.07 -16.85 -14.74
C ALA A 102 11.17 -16.18 -13.68
N TYR A 103 10.15 -16.90 -13.17
CA TYR A 103 9.25 -16.42 -12.12
C TYR A 103 9.84 -16.61 -10.72
N ASP A 104 10.45 -17.77 -10.48
CA ASP A 104 11.05 -18.11 -9.18
C ASP A 104 12.11 -17.09 -8.76
N ARG A 105 12.88 -16.61 -9.70
CA ARG A 105 13.89 -15.58 -9.48
C ARG A 105 13.33 -14.31 -8.84
N TRP A 106 12.12 -13.90 -9.20
CA TRP A 106 11.49 -12.69 -8.68
C TRP A 106 10.70 -12.98 -7.39
N ILE A 107 9.98 -14.10 -7.35
CA ILE A 107 9.18 -14.51 -6.19
C ILE A 107 10.05 -14.61 -4.94
N VAL A 108 11.22 -15.22 -5.03
CA VAL A 108 12.13 -15.39 -3.88
C VAL A 108 12.66 -14.06 -3.32
N GLN A 109 12.66 -12.99 -4.12
CA GLN A 109 13.11 -11.67 -3.70
C GLN A 109 12.01 -10.83 -3.04
N ILE A 110 10.74 -11.13 -3.29
CA ILE A 110 9.60 -10.35 -2.78
C ILE A 110 9.61 -10.27 -1.25
N PRO A 111 9.71 -11.36 -0.49
CA PRO A 111 9.64 -11.31 0.98
C PRO A 111 10.72 -10.40 1.57
N SER A 112 11.96 -10.55 1.13
CA SER A 112 13.08 -9.75 1.63
C SER A 112 12.99 -8.27 1.22
N THR A 113 12.49 -8.00 0.01
CA THR A 113 12.28 -6.64 -0.47
C THR A 113 11.14 -5.96 0.30
N TYR A 114 10.03 -6.67 0.52
CA TYR A 114 8.91 -6.17 1.31
C TYR A 114 9.33 -5.83 2.74
N ARG A 115 10.04 -6.74 3.41
CA ARG A 115 10.53 -6.49 4.78
C ARG A 115 11.40 -5.25 4.86
N ARG A 116 12.38 -5.11 3.97
CA ARG A 116 13.30 -3.98 3.98
C ARG A 116 12.66 -2.67 3.54
N ALA A 117 11.98 -2.68 2.40
CA ALA A 117 11.46 -1.46 1.81
C ALA A 117 10.19 -0.97 2.50
N VAL A 118 9.23 -1.86 2.76
CA VAL A 118 7.91 -1.49 3.27
C VAL A 118 7.87 -1.50 4.79
N LEU A 119 8.33 -2.58 5.43
CA LEU A 119 8.31 -2.68 6.88
C LEU A 119 9.49 -1.94 7.54
N GLY A 120 10.57 -1.67 6.81
CA GLY A 120 11.76 -1.02 7.35
C GLY A 120 12.56 -1.90 8.33
N VAL A 121 12.45 -3.22 8.18
CA VAL A 121 13.14 -4.21 9.02
C VAL A 121 14.28 -4.84 8.23
N THR A 122 15.45 -4.86 8.80
CA THR A 122 16.65 -5.48 8.20
C THR A 122 16.67 -7.01 8.33
#